data_74358fc07680042a6799b792fa579a97
#
_entry.id   74358fc07680042a6799b792fa579a97
#
_cell.length_a   1.000
_cell.length_b   1.000
_cell.length_c   1.000
_cell.angle_alpha   90.00
_cell.angle_beta   90.00
_cell.angle_gamma   90.00
#
_symmetry.space_group_name_H-M   'P 1'
#
loop_
_entity.id
_entity.type
_entity.pdbx_description
1 polymer ?
#
loop_
_entity_poly.entity_id
_entity_poly.type
_entity_poly.pdbx_seq_one_letter_code
_entity_poly.pdbx_strand_id
1 'polypeptide(L)'
;MDLKLNQLQKKINYQFQDITLLEHALTHRSFKGKNNERLEFLGDGILNFLIAESLFHKFPNLPEGDLSRLRSDLVKSTTLSDIALKFDLGEYIKLGEGELKSAGWRRPSILADCREAILAAVFLDSGLDASRSMIKLWFHDLIKNIDPKKIEKDPKSILQELLQAQKIDRPSYEVINISGEAHAQHFEVTCRIDKLDISTQGEGSSRKVAEQMAASSAIKLFKRKAS
;
A
#
# COMPACT_ATOMS: atom_id res chain seq x y z
N MET A 1 24.32 -24.29 12.63
CA MET A 1 23.37 -23.17 12.62
C MET A 1 23.86 -22.16 11.56
N ASP A 2 23.04 -21.79 10.61
CA ASP A 2 23.44 -20.92 9.49
C ASP A 2 23.78 -19.51 10.02
N LEU A 3 25.03 -19.09 9.87
CA LEU A 3 25.51 -17.77 10.34
C LEU A 3 24.71 -16.61 9.71
N LYS A 4 24.27 -16.76 8.46
CA LYS A 4 23.47 -15.75 7.77
C LYS A 4 22.10 -15.60 8.41
N LEU A 5 21.39 -16.69 8.70
CA LEU A 5 20.07 -16.64 9.33
C LEU A 5 20.16 -16.02 10.75
N ASN A 6 21.22 -16.32 11.48
CA ASN A 6 21.45 -15.69 12.79
C ASN A 6 21.67 -14.18 12.70
N GLN A 7 22.37 -13.71 11.66
CA GLN A 7 22.55 -12.28 11.42
C GLN A 7 21.21 -11.60 11.08
N LEU A 8 20.39 -12.22 10.23
CA LEU A 8 19.06 -11.70 9.89
C LEU A 8 18.16 -11.63 11.14
N GLN A 9 18.10 -12.68 11.95
CA GLN A 9 17.32 -12.69 13.21
C GLN A 9 17.70 -11.53 14.14
N LYS A 10 18.99 -11.21 14.26
CA LYS A 10 19.45 -10.03 15.00
C LYS A 10 18.97 -8.73 14.38
N LYS A 11 19.05 -8.59 13.04
CA LYS A 11 18.60 -7.39 12.32
C LYS A 11 17.11 -7.14 12.50
N ILE A 12 16.29 -8.18 12.39
CA ILE A 12 14.82 -8.08 12.56
C ILE A 12 14.39 -8.08 14.03
N ASN A 13 15.35 -8.22 14.96
CA ASN A 13 15.13 -8.29 16.41
C ASN A 13 14.12 -9.38 16.81
N TYR A 14 14.24 -10.58 16.20
CA TYR A 14 13.40 -11.73 16.51
C TYR A 14 14.17 -13.03 16.38
N GLN A 15 14.07 -13.89 17.39
CA GLN A 15 14.70 -15.21 17.42
C GLN A 15 13.62 -16.27 17.24
N PHE A 16 13.68 -17.01 16.14
CA PHE A 16 12.74 -18.10 15.85
C PHE A 16 12.98 -19.29 16.75
N GLN A 17 11.90 -19.89 17.25
CA GLN A 17 11.89 -21.18 17.90
C GLN A 17 12.04 -22.29 16.86
N ASP A 18 11.29 -22.18 15.75
CA ASP A 18 11.43 -23.02 14.55
C ASP A 18 12.05 -22.22 13.40
N ILE A 19 13.36 -22.38 13.21
CA ILE A 19 14.13 -21.70 12.16
C ILE A 19 13.65 -22.05 10.75
N THR A 20 12.98 -23.19 10.57
CA THR A 20 12.47 -23.62 9.25
C THR A 20 11.36 -22.69 8.74
N LEU A 21 10.63 -22.01 9.62
CA LEU A 21 9.65 -20.98 9.26
C LEU A 21 10.33 -19.79 8.58
N LEU A 22 11.47 -19.32 9.11
CA LEU A 22 12.25 -18.26 8.50
C LEU A 22 12.82 -18.69 7.16
N GLU A 23 13.38 -19.90 7.06
CA GLU A 23 13.88 -20.42 5.79
C GLU A 23 12.81 -20.49 4.72
N HIS A 24 11.60 -20.90 5.09
CA HIS A 24 10.44 -20.94 4.21
C HIS A 24 10.02 -19.54 3.77
N ALA A 25 9.97 -18.57 4.68
CA ALA A 25 9.65 -17.18 4.38
C ALA A 25 10.66 -16.53 3.40
N LEU A 26 11.92 -16.92 3.49
CA LEU A 26 12.99 -16.43 2.61
C LEU A 26 13.08 -17.16 1.26
N THR A 27 12.23 -18.14 0.97
CA THR A 27 12.30 -18.93 -0.26
C THR A 27 11.28 -18.42 -1.27
N HIS A 28 11.76 -17.69 -2.29
CA HIS A 28 10.92 -17.17 -3.37
C HIS A 28 10.45 -18.29 -4.31
N ARG A 29 9.28 -18.14 -4.95
CA ARG A 29 8.69 -19.11 -5.89
C ARG A 29 9.59 -19.53 -7.07
N SER A 30 10.54 -18.70 -7.45
CA SER A 30 11.51 -19.05 -8.50
C SER A 30 12.54 -20.09 -8.05
N PHE A 31 12.71 -20.28 -6.75
CA PHE A 31 13.57 -21.32 -6.18
C PHE A 31 12.84 -22.65 -6.12
N LYS A 32 13.57 -23.75 -6.25
CA LYS A 32 12.96 -25.10 -6.20
C LYS A 32 12.46 -25.42 -4.79
N GLY A 33 11.26 -26.05 -4.70
CA GLY A 33 10.72 -26.55 -3.43
C GLY A 33 9.58 -25.70 -2.87
N LYS A 34 9.38 -25.83 -1.55
CA LYS A 34 8.34 -25.09 -0.82
C LYS A 34 8.69 -23.61 -0.77
N ASN A 35 7.84 -22.77 -1.30
CA ASN A 35 8.05 -21.33 -1.42
C ASN A 35 7.19 -20.50 -0.45
N ASN A 36 7.39 -19.19 -0.41
CA ASN A 36 6.80 -18.28 0.55
C ASN A 36 5.40 -17.75 0.20
N GLU A 37 4.80 -18.07 -0.97
CA GLU A 37 3.51 -17.49 -1.40
C GLU A 37 2.38 -17.66 -0.38
N ARG A 38 2.30 -18.81 0.30
CA ARG A 38 1.27 -19.02 1.34
C ARG A 38 1.54 -18.23 2.63
N LEU A 39 2.80 -18.00 2.96
CA LEU A 39 3.18 -17.15 4.09
C LEU A 39 2.95 -15.68 3.76
N GLU A 40 3.26 -15.25 2.55
CA GLU A 40 2.94 -13.91 2.01
C GLU A 40 1.43 -13.64 2.15
N PHE A 41 0.58 -14.52 1.63
CA PHE A 41 -0.88 -14.38 1.76
C PHE A 41 -1.34 -14.21 3.21
N LEU A 42 -0.83 -15.02 4.13
CA LEU A 42 -1.16 -14.90 5.56
C LEU A 42 -0.60 -13.60 6.15
N GLY A 43 0.62 -13.25 5.77
CA GLY A 43 1.34 -12.06 6.25
C GLY A 43 0.67 -10.76 5.82
N ASP A 44 0.17 -10.67 4.59
CA ASP A 44 -0.61 -9.52 4.13
C ASP A 44 -1.84 -9.27 5.02
N GLY A 45 -2.61 -10.33 5.32
CA GLY A 45 -3.75 -10.23 6.24
C GLY A 45 -3.38 -9.73 7.63
N ILE A 46 -2.30 -10.28 8.21
CA ILE A 46 -1.79 -9.87 9.53
C ILE A 46 -1.27 -8.43 9.51
N LEU A 47 -0.52 -8.06 8.48
CA LEU A 47 0.03 -6.72 8.28
C LEU A 47 -1.10 -5.68 8.23
N ASN A 48 -2.09 -5.91 7.37
CA ASN A 48 -3.24 -5.01 7.23
C ASN A 48 -3.99 -4.83 8.54
N PHE A 49 -4.21 -5.90 9.30
CA PHE A 49 -4.86 -5.85 10.61
C PHE A 49 -4.03 -5.04 11.62
N LEU A 50 -2.74 -5.34 11.79
CA LEU A 50 -1.90 -4.70 12.81
C LEU A 50 -1.61 -3.23 12.50
N ILE A 51 -1.50 -2.86 11.23
CA ILE A 51 -1.39 -1.44 10.83
C ILE A 51 -2.71 -0.72 11.08
N ALA A 52 -3.86 -1.33 10.75
CA ALA A 52 -5.17 -0.74 11.06
C ALA A 52 -5.36 -0.53 12.57
N GLU A 53 -5.03 -1.53 13.40
CA GLU A 53 -5.05 -1.43 14.87
C GLU A 53 -4.16 -0.27 15.37
N SER A 54 -2.94 -0.17 14.85
CA SER A 54 -2.00 0.88 15.23
C SER A 54 -2.50 2.29 14.88
N LEU A 55 -3.08 2.45 13.69
CA LEU A 55 -3.66 3.73 13.25
C LEU A 55 -4.92 4.08 14.03
N PHE A 56 -5.79 3.10 14.30
CA PHE A 56 -7.01 3.30 15.08
C PHE A 56 -6.71 3.85 16.48
N HIS A 57 -5.73 3.29 17.16
CA HIS A 57 -5.34 3.77 18.49
C HIS A 57 -4.61 5.11 18.46
N LYS A 58 -3.79 5.34 17.43
CA LYS A 58 -3.03 6.60 17.33
C LYS A 58 -3.90 7.79 16.94
N PHE A 59 -4.92 7.58 16.14
CA PHE A 59 -5.74 8.64 15.57
C PHE A 59 -7.23 8.43 15.85
N PRO A 60 -7.69 8.54 17.13
CA PRO A 60 -9.06 8.20 17.53
C PRO A 60 -10.14 9.06 16.89
N ASN A 61 -9.78 10.25 16.38
CA ASN A 61 -10.72 11.20 15.79
C ASN A 61 -10.64 11.26 14.25
N LEU A 62 -9.80 10.46 13.60
CA LEU A 62 -9.75 10.45 12.13
C LEU A 62 -10.93 9.65 11.57
N PRO A 63 -11.57 10.16 10.49
CA PRO A 63 -12.58 9.40 9.75
C PRO A 63 -12.01 8.10 9.16
N GLU A 64 -12.89 7.10 8.99
CA GLU A 64 -12.52 5.79 8.41
C GLU A 64 -11.79 5.93 7.08
N GLY A 65 -12.26 6.79 6.18
CA GLY A 65 -11.65 6.99 4.86
C GLY A 65 -10.19 7.47 4.95
N ASP A 66 -9.84 8.31 5.93
CA ASP A 66 -8.47 8.78 6.14
C ASP A 66 -7.60 7.68 6.76
N LEU A 67 -8.14 6.91 7.71
CA LEU A 67 -7.45 5.73 8.26
C LEU A 67 -7.17 4.69 7.19
N SER A 68 -8.11 4.43 6.28
CA SER A 68 -7.95 3.49 5.17
C SER A 68 -6.88 3.96 4.17
N ARG A 69 -6.80 5.27 3.87
CA ARG A 69 -5.73 5.83 3.02
C ARG A 69 -4.37 5.68 3.67
N LEU A 70 -4.23 6.06 4.95
CA LEU A 70 -2.98 5.90 5.71
C LEU A 70 -2.53 4.44 5.73
N ARG A 71 -3.45 3.50 5.97
CA ARG A 71 -3.14 2.08 5.91
C ARG A 71 -2.62 1.69 4.55
N SER A 72 -3.33 2.05 3.46
CA SER A 72 -2.93 1.74 2.10
C SER A 72 -1.53 2.26 1.77
N ASP A 73 -1.18 3.46 2.23
CA ASP A 73 0.15 4.04 2.01
C ASP A 73 1.25 3.33 2.81
N LEU A 74 0.94 2.84 4.00
CA LEU A 74 1.88 2.11 4.83
C LEU A 74 2.14 0.69 4.34
N VAL A 75 1.12 0.00 3.81
CA VAL A 75 1.24 -1.40 3.37
C VAL A 75 1.57 -1.56 1.89
N LYS A 76 1.70 -0.49 1.10
CA LYS A 76 2.05 -0.61 -0.32
C LYS A 76 3.45 -1.18 -0.52
N SER A 77 3.64 -1.91 -1.61
CA SER A 77 4.89 -2.63 -1.93
C SER A 77 6.14 -1.74 -1.86
N THR A 78 6.08 -0.47 -2.28
CA THR A 78 7.20 0.46 -2.18
C THR A 78 7.60 0.74 -0.73
N THR A 79 6.65 1.01 0.16
CA THR A 79 6.93 1.21 1.60
C THR A 79 7.51 -0.05 2.23
N LEU A 80 6.95 -1.23 1.89
CA LEU A 80 7.43 -2.51 2.41
C LEU A 80 8.85 -2.81 1.92
N SER A 81 9.16 -2.54 0.66
CA SER A 81 10.50 -2.73 0.12
C SER A 81 11.53 -1.79 0.76
N ASP A 82 11.17 -0.52 0.99
CA ASP A 82 12.05 0.44 1.65
C ASP A 82 12.44 -0.01 3.07
N ILE A 83 11.49 -0.61 3.79
CA ILE A 83 11.80 -1.18 5.11
C ILE A 83 12.63 -2.46 4.95
N ALA A 84 12.38 -3.31 3.95
CA ALA A 84 13.17 -4.51 3.70
C ALA A 84 14.63 -4.19 3.37
N LEU A 85 14.87 -3.10 2.65
CA LEU A 85 16.22 -2.61 2.35
C LEU A 85 17.01 -2.21 3.60
N LYS A 86 16.35 -1.69 4.64
CA LYS A 86 17.02 -1.35 5.92
C LYS A 86 17.62 -2.56 6.63
N PHE A 87 17.12 -3.76 6.33
CA PHE A 87 17.60 -5.03 6.88
C PHE A 87 18.49 -5.81 5.91
N ASP A 88 18.80 -5.24 4.72
CA ASP A 88 19.51 -5.92 3.62
C ASP A 88 18.82 -7.24 3.24
N LEU A 89 17.48 -7.28 3.30
CA LEU A 89 16.71 -8.52 3.21
C LEU A 89 17.00 -9.29 1.91
N GLY A 90 17.29 -8.59 0.81
CA GLY A 90 17.62 -9.19 -0.48
C GLY A 90 18.81 -10.15 -0.45
N GLU A 91 19.75 -9.99 0.50
CA GLU A 91 20.93 -10.86 0.65
C GLU A 91 20.59 -12.25 1.22
N TYR A 92 19.40 -12.37 1.81
CA TYR A 92 18.94 -13.58 2.48
C TYR A 92 17.91 -14.36 1.66
N ILE A 93 17.30 -13.75 0.64
CA ILE A 93 16.24 -14.38 -0.17
C ILE A 93 16.86 -15.46 -1.08
N LYS A 94 16.28 -16.67 -1.02
CA LYS A 94 16.63 -17.78 -1.92
C LYS A 94 15.88 -17.59 -3.24
N LEU A 95 16.61 -17.26 -4.31
CA LEU A 95 16.09 -17.01 -5.65
C LEU A 95 16.56 -18.07 -6.62
N GLY A 96 15.75 -18.40 -7.62
CA GLY A 96 16.18 -19.20 -8.76
C GLY A 96 17.13 -18.43 -9.68
N GLU A 97 17.89 -19.13 -10.53
CA GLU A 97 18.94 -18.55 -11.36
C GLU A 97 18.46 -17.39 -12.25
N GLY A 98 17.23 -17.47 -12.80
CA GLY A 98 16.67 -16.43 -13.64
C GLY A 98 16.48 -15.11 -12.88
N GLU A 99 15.92 -15.18 -11.65
CA GLU A 99 15.75 -14.01 -10.80
C GLU A 99 17.09 -13.47 -10.27
N LEU A 100 18.06 -14.33 -9.97
CA LEU A 100 19.40 -13.90 -9.59
C LEU A 100 20.08 -13.11 -10.72
N LYS A 101 19.98 -13.59 -11.96
CA LYS A 101 20.57 -12.92 -13.15
C LYS A 101 19.91 -11.58 -13.45
N SER A 102 18.61 -11.42 -13.14
CA SER A 102 17.84 -10.18 -13.33
C SER A 102 17.84 -9.25 -12.10
N ALA A 103 18.74 -9.48 -11.15
CA ALA A 103 18.81 -8.73 -9.88
C ALA A 103 17.49 -8.72 -9.09
N GLY A 104 16.75 -9.83 -9.10
CA GLY A 104 15.48 -10.00 -8.40
C GLY A 104 15.54 -9.71 -6.91
N TRP A 105 16.70 -9.89 -6.28
CA TRP A 105 16.97 -9.56 -4.88
C TRP A 105 16.85 -8.05 -4.54
N ARG A 106 16.79 -7.17 -5.56
CA ARG A 106 16.50 -5.73 -5.39
C ARG A 106 15.08 -5.34 -5.83
N ARG A 107 14.31 -6.28 -6.37
CA ARG A 107 12.97 -5.99 -6.90
C ARG A 107 12.00 -5.69 -5.76
N PRO A 108 11.33 -4.51 -5.78
CA PRO A 108 10.46 -4.10 -4.69
C PRO A 108 9.36 -5.10 -4.34
N SER A 109 8.72 -5.75 -5.34
CA SER A 109 7.72 -6.77 -5.09
C SER A 109 8.27 -7.96 -4.32
N ILE A 110 9.42 -8.52 -4.74
CA ILE A 110 10.04 -9.68 -4.07
C ILE A 110 10.42 -9.35 -2.62
N LEU A 111 10.92 -8.14 -2.39
CA LEU A 111 11.26 -7.67 -1.04
C LEU A 111 10.03 -7.50 -0.15
N ALA A 112 8.94 -6.95 -0.71
CA ALA A 112 7.67 -6.78 -0.01
C ALA A 112 7.05 -8.13 0.35
N ASP A 113 6.91 -9.04 -0.62
CA ASP A 113 6.34 -10.38 -0.46
C ASP A 113 7.11 -11.19 0.61
N CYS A 114 8.45 -11.12 0.55
CA CYS A 114 9.30 -11.77 1.54
C CYS A 114 9.09 -11.21 2.94
N ARG A 115 8.87 -9.91 3.07
CA ARG A 115 8.63 -9.26 4.35
C ARG A 115 7.31 -9.67 4.98
N GLU A 116 6.26 -9.74 4.18
CA GLU A 116 4.96 -10.27 4.61
C GLU A 116 5.10 -11.73 5.04
N ALA A 117 5.84 -12.52 4.26
CA ALA A 117 6.11 -13.91 4.62
C ALA A 117 6.85 -14.06 5.95
N ILE A 118 7.83 -13.18 6.25
CA ILE A 118 8.52 -13.17 7.55
C ILE A 118 7.54 -12.83 8.69
N LEU A 119 6.64 -11.87 8.49
CA LEU A 119 5.63 -11.53 9.49
C LEU A 119 4.71 -12.72 9.80
N ALA A 120 4.27 -13.45 8.76
CA ALA A 120 3.50 -14.68 8.93
C ALA A 120 4.32 -15.78 9.65
N ALA A 121 5.59 -15.92 9.32
CA ALA A 121 6.48 -16.87 10.00
C ALA A 121 6.58 -16.58 11.50
N VAL A 122 6.72 -15.30 11.88
CA VAL A 122 6.71 -14.88 13.31
C VAL A 122 5.37 -15.17 13.97
N PHE A 123 4.27 -14.94 13.26
CA PHE A 123 2.94 -15.27 13.76
C PHE A 123 2.79 -16.77 14.04
N LEU A 124 3.23 -17.63 13.13
CA LEU A 124 3.16 -19.08 13.29
C LEU A 124 4.09 -19.60 14.39
N ASP A 125 5.20 -18.93 14.61
CA ASP A 125 6.21 -19.29 15.62
C ASP A 125 5.80 -18.87 17.03
N SER A 126 5.25 -17.66 17.21
CA SER A 126 5.02 -17.06 18.54
C SER A 126 3.72 -16.22 18.64
N GLY A 127 2.84 -16.32 17.68
CA GLY A 127 1.51 -15.71 17.73
C GLY A 127 1.47 -14.20 17.46
N LEU A 128 0.28 -13.63 17.71
CA LEU A 128 -0.05 -12.25 17.28
C LEU A 128 0.75 -11.18 18.06
N ASP A 129 1.08 -11.40 19.33
CA ASP A 129 1.80 -10.40 20.12
C ASP A 129 3.24 -10.23 19.67
N ALA A 130 3.89 -11.30 19.24
CA ALA A 130 5.21 -11.25 18.62
C ALA A 130 5.15 -10.47 17.29
N SER A 131 4.15 -10.76 16.45
CA SER A 131 3.92 -10.03 15.20
C SER A 131 3.64 -8.55 15.45
N ARG A 132 2.85 -8.21 16.47
CA ARG A 132 2.57 -6.82 16.88
C ARG A 132 3.84 -6.08 17.29
N SER A 133 4.72 -6.75 18.05
CA SER A 133 6.01 -6.19 18.45
C SER A 133 6.91 -5.93 17.24
N MET A 134 6.93 -6.83 16.28
CA MET A 134 7.65 -6.66 15.02
C MET A 134 7.11 -5.51 14.18
N ILE A 135 5.80 -5.35 14.04
CA ILE A 135 5.19 -4.21 13.35
C ILE A 135 5.52 -2.89 14.05
N LYS A 136 5.48 -2.84 15.38
CA LYS A 136 5.88 -1.64 16.12
C LYS A 136 7.32 -1.25 15.82
N LEU A 137 8.25 -2.20 15.76
CA LEU A 137 9.65 -1.94 15.41
C LEU A 137 9.78 -1.43 13.97
N TRP A 138 9.16 -2.12 13.02
CA TRP A 138 9.34 -1.84 11.61
C TRP A 138 8.69 -0.53 11.14
N PHE A 139 7.55 -0.16 11.71
CA PHE A 139 6.76 1.00 11.30
C PHE A 139 6.81 2.16 12.29
N HIS A 140 7.62 2.05 13.37
CA HIS A 140 7.67 3.06 14.43
C HIS A 140 7.81 4.49 13.87
N ASP A 141 8.86 4.72 13.09
CA ASP A 141 9.16 6.06 12.57
C ASP A 141 8.12 6.50 11.53
N LEU A 142 7.68 5.59 10.69
CA LEU A 142 6.65 5.89 9.69
C LEU A 142 5.35 6.33 10.36
N ILE A 143 4.86 5.53 11.31
CA ILE A 143 3.63 5.85 12.02
C ILE A 143 3.80 7.08 12.89
N LYS A 144 4.93 7.24 13.60
CA LYS A 144 5.22 8.39 14.46
C LYS A 144 5.15 9.71 13.70
N ASN A 145 5.69 9.75 12.49
CA ASN A 145 5.84 10.96 11.68
C ASN A 145 4.63 11.26 10.79
N ILE A 146 3.53 10.49 10.88
CA ILE A 146 2.30 10.81 10.16
C ILE A 146 1.75 12.15 10.67
N ASP A 147 1.58 13.10 9.75
CA ASP A 147 0.82 14.32 9.95
C ASP A 147 -0.57 14.17 9.34
N PRO A 148 -1.64 14.05 10.13
CA PRO A 148 -3.00 13.87 9.61
C PRO A 148 -3.48 15.01 8.71
N LYS A 149 -2.89 16.21 8.84
CA LYS A 149 -3.24 17.37 8.02
C LYS A 149 -2.69 17.29 6.60
N LYS A 150 -1.70 16.42 6.38
CA LYS A 150 -1.05 16.20 5.08
C LYS A 150 -1.57 14.97 4.35
N ILE A 151 -2.67 14.37 4.81
CA ILE A 151 -3.29 13.26 4.08
C ILE A 151 -3.83 13.82 2.76
N GLU A 152 -3.17 13.47 1.68
CA GLU A 152 -3.62 13.87 0.34
C GLU A 152 -4.93 13.13 0.03
N LYS A 153 -6.02 13.87 0.07
CA LYS A 153 -7.30 13.38 -0.43
C LYS A 153 -7.31 13.55 -1.95
N ASP A 154 -7.66 12.48 -2.64
CA ASP A 154 -7.85 12.58 -4.08
C ASP A 154 -9.05 13.49 -4.43
N PRO A 155 -8.99 14.22 -5.57
CA PRO A 155 -10.03 15.16 -5.96
C PRO A 155 -11.44 14.58 -6.02
N LYS A 156 -11.61 13.33 -6.43
CA LYS A 156 -12.95 12.69 -6.47
C LYS A 156 -13.52 12.53 -5.07
N SER A 157 -12.71 12.12 -4.10
CA SER A 157 -13.12 12.00 -2.69
C SER A 157 -13.43 13.36 -2.08
N ILE A 158 -12.60 14.38 -2.33
CA ILE A 158 -12.86 15.75 -1.87
C ILE A 158 -14.19 16.26 -2.42
N LEU A 159 -14.42 16.10 -3.74
CA LEU A 159 -15.65 16.54 -4.38
C LEU A 159 -16.87 15.82 -3.78
N GLN A 160 -16.77 14.51 -3.58
CA GLN A 160 -17.86 13.73 -2.97
C GLN A 160 -18.19 14.21 -1.56
N GLU A 161 -17.19 14.45 -0.71
CA GLU A 161 -17.38 14.98 0.65
C GLU A 161 -18.05 16.37 0.63
N LEU A 162 -17.62 17.26 -0.27
CA LEU A 162 -18.19 18.60 -0.43
C LEU A 162 -19.68 18.55 -0.84
N LEU A 163 -20.01 17.67 -1.76
CA LEU A 163 -21.39 17.50 -2.24
C LEU A 163 -22.27 16.87 -1.15
N GLN A 164 -21.74 15.85 -0.46
CA GLN A 164 -22.46 15.19 0.63
C GLN A 164 -22.76 16.14 1.80
N ALA A 165 -21.83 17.05 2.14
CA ALA A 165 -22.03 18.06 3.17
C ALA A 165 -23.20 19.01 2.84
N GLN A 166 -23.50 19.22 1.54
CA GLN A 166 -24.63 20.02 1.06
C GLN A 166 -25.86 19.19 0.66
N LYS A 167 -25.87 17.89 0.96
CA LYS A 167 -26.94 16.95 0.59
C LYS A 167 -27.22 16.94 -0.91
N ILE A 168 -26.14 16.99 -1.70
CA ILE A 168 -26.16 16.90 -3.15
C ILE A 168 -25.66 15.49 -3.53
N ASP A 169 -26.29 14.91 -4.57
CA ASP A 169 -25.94 13.59 -5.09
C ASP A 169 -24.48 13.54 -5.60
N ARG A 170 -23.96 12.33 -5.68
CA ARG A 170 -22.60 12.09 -6.17
C ARG A 170 -22.46 12.56 -7.61
N PRO A 171 -21.29 13.06 -8.02
CA PRO A 171 -21.03 13.45 -9.38
C PRO A 171 -21.00 12.22 -10.29
N SER A 172 -21.46 12.37 -11.54
CA SER A 172 -21.30 11.35 -12.57
C SER A 172 -20.01 11.57 -13.37
N TYR A 173 -19.41 10.49 -13.85
CA TYR A 173 -18.20 10.52 -14.69
C TYR A 173 -18.43 9.72 -15.95
N GLU A 174 -18.24 10.36 -17.11
CA GLU A 174 -18.42 9.76 -18.43
C GLU A 174 -17.13 9.92 -19.24
N VAL A 175 -16.64 8.82 -19.80
CA VAL A 175 -15.53 8.85 -20.75
C VAL A 175 -16.07 9.33 -22.08
N ILE A 176 -15.63 10.50 -22.55
CA ILE A 176 -16.08 11.11 -23.81
C ILE A 176 -15.16 10.80 -24.99
N ASN A 177 -13.89 10.51 -24.71
CA ASN A 177 -12.93 10.15 -25.75
C ASN A 177 -11.82 9.25 -25.21
N ILE A 178 -11.33 8.33 -26.06
CA ILE A 178 -10.11 7.55 -25.83
C ILE A 178 -9.30 7.61 -27.12
N SER A 179 -8.09 8.13 -27.05
CA SER A 179 -7.18 8.28 -28.17
C SER A 179 -5.80 7.66 -27.86
N GLY A 180 -4.96 7.52 -28.89
CA GLY A 180 -3.62 6.92 -28.77
C GLY A 180 -3.59 5.39 -28.92
N GLU A 181 -2.37 4.85 -29.02
CA GLU A 181 -2.15 3.40 -29.15
C GLU A 181 -2.31 2.69 -27.81
N ALA A 182 -2.51 1.36 -27.83
CA ALA A 182 -2.82 0.55 -26.63
C ALA A 182 -1.83 0.74 -25.46
N HIS A 183 -0.56 1.08 -25.73
CA HIS A 183 0.47 1.33 -24.71
C HIS A 183 0.64 2.80 -24.33
N ALA A 184 -0.08 3.73 -24.99
CA ALA A 184 -0.03 5.18 -24.77
C ALA A 184 -1.40 5.82 -24.93
N GLN A 185 -2.43 5.25 -24.26
CA GLN A 185 -3.80 5.75 -24.34
C GLN A 185 -3.94 7.08 -23.59
N HIS A 186 -4.76 7.96 -24.16
CA HIS A 186 -5.20 9.22 -23.58
C HIS A 186 -6.70 9.20 -23.40
N PHE A 187 -7.15 9.48 -22.18
CA PHE A 187 -8.55 9.46 -21.79
C PHE A 187 -9.05 10.87 -21.54
N GLU A 188 -10.21 11.19 -22.08
CA GLU A 188 -10.95 12.42 -21.76
C GLU A 188 -12.24 12.03 -21.03
N VAL A 189 -12.48 12.67 -19.86
CA VAL A 189 -13.61 12.38 -18.99
C VAL A 189 -14.36 13.65 -18.65
N THR A 190 -15.68 13.61 -18.71
CA THR A 190 -16.55 14.65 -18.18
C THR A 190 -17.03 14.28 -16.78
N CYS A 191 -16.95 15.23 -15.84
CA CYS A 191 -17.57 15.18 -14.52
C CYS A 191 -18.79 16.09 -14.49
N ARG A 192 -19.98 15.59 -14.13
CA ARG A 192 -21.22 16.37 -14.04
C ARG A 192 -21.80 16.34 -12.65
N ILE A 193 -22.36 17.49 -12.23
CA ILE A 193 -23.10 17.68 -10.99
C ILE A 193 -24.40 18.36 -11.37
N ASP A 194 -25.42 17.57 -11.70
CA ASP A 194 -26.67 18.06 -12.33
C ASP A 194 -27.35 19.12 -11.48
N LYS A 195 -27.47 18.91 -10.15
CA LYS A 195 -28.14 19.85 -9.23
C LYS A 195 -27.48 21.24 -9.20
N LEU A 196 -26.21 21.35 -9.58
CA LEU A 196 -25.49 22.63 -9.56
C LEU A 196 -25.21 23.18 -10.96
N ASP A 197 -25.64 22.47 -12.00
CA ASP A 197 -25.32 22.78 -13.39
C ASP A 197 -23.79 23.01 -13.56
N ILE A 198 -22.99 22.06 -13.03
CA ILE A 198 -21.55 22.03 -13.19
C ILE A 198 -21.18 20.88 -14.11
N SER A 199 -20.47 21.21 -15.19
CA SER A 199 -19.86 20.23 -16.08
C SER A 199 -18.40 20.60 -16.30
N THR A 200 -17.48 19.66 -16.07
CA THR A 200 -16.04 19.88 -16.24
C THR A 200 -15.39 18.71 -16.92
N GLN A 201 -14.29 18.96 -17.62
CA GLN A 201 -13.51 17.95 -18.30
C GLN A 201 -12.14 17.76 -17.63
N GLY A 202 -11.60 16.56 -17.77
CA GLY A 202 -10.26 16.20 -17.34
C GLY A 202 -9.66 15.16 -18.28
N GLU A 203 -8.37 15.24 -18.45
CA GLU A 203 -7.60 14.40 -19.36
C GLU A 203 -6.51 13.65 -18.59
N GLY A 204 -6.08 12.48 -19.11
CA GLY A 204 -5.00 11.73 -18.48
C GLY A 204 -4.64 10.43 -19.18
N SER A 205 -3.49 9.87 -18.80
CA SER A 205 -2.98 8.60 -19.33
C SER A 205 -3.76 7.35 -18.87
N SER A 206 -4.77 7.53 -18.05
CA SER A 206 -5.73 6.50 -17.66
C SER A 206 -7.07 7.13 -17.31
N ARG A 207 -8.15 6.35 -17.39
CA ARG A 207 -9.48 6.77 -16.95
C ARG A 207 -9.45 7.37 -15.53
N LYS A 208 -8.73 6.73 -14.61
CA LYS A 208 -8.62 7.20 -13.22
C LYS A 208 -7.98 8.59 -13.14
N VAL A 209 -6.91 8.84 -13.87
CA VAL A 209 -6.23 10.15 -13.89
C VAL A 209 -7.16 11.22 -14.47
N ALA A 210 -7.81 10.94 -15.60
CA ALA A 210 -8.74 11.86 -16.23
C ALA A 210 -9.93 12.21 -15.31
N GLU A 211 -10.52 11.23 -14.62
CA GLU A 211 -11.58 11.45 -13.63
C GLU A 211 -11.12 12.34 -12.47
N GLN A 212 -9.89 12.17 -11.98
CA GLN A 212 -9.32 13.01 -10.91
C GLN A 212 -9.13 14.46 -11.38
N MET A 213 -8.67 14.66 -12.61
CA MET A 213 -8.50 15.99 -13.20
C MET A 213 -9.85 16.68 -13.40
N ALA A 214 -10.88 15.98 -13.90
CA ALA A 214 -12.23 16.49 -14.03
C ALA A 214 -12.82 16.90 -12.67
N ALA A 215 -12.64 16.06 -11.63
CA ALA A 215 -13.07 16.35 -10.27
C ALA A 215 -12.34 17.58 -9.68
N SER A 216 -11.04 17.72 -9.91
CA SER A 216 -10.27 18.88 -9.48
C SER A 216 -10.81 20.18 -10.09
N SER A 217 -11.16 20.16 -11.37
CA SER A 217 -11.80 21.28 -12.07
C SER A 217 -13.19 21.59 -11.49
N ALA A 218 -13.98 20.56 -11.18
CA ALA A 218 -15.30 20.72 -10.58
C ALA A 218 -15.23 21.34 -9.17
N ILE A 219 -14.24 20.97 -8.34
CA ILE A 219 -14.00 21.58 -7.02
C ILE A 219 -13.76 23.09 -7.14
N LYS A 220 -12.98 23.52 -8.13
CA LYS A 220 -12.70 24.96 -8.35
C LYS A 220 -13.99 25.73 -8.68
N LEU A 221 -14.84 25.18 -9.55
CA LEU A 221 -16.12 25.79 -9.89
C LEU A 221 -17.11 25.77 -8.72
N PHE A 222 -17.15 24.67 -7.97
CA PHE A 222 -17.99 24.53 -6.78
C PHE A 222 -17.66 25.61 -5.73
N LYS A 223 -16.39 25.82 -5.44
CA LYS A 223 -15.94 26.84 -4.48
C LYS A 223 -16.29 28.25 -4.93
N ARG A 224 -16.21 28.55 -6.25
CA ARG A 224 -16.59 29.86 -6.80
C ARG A 224 -18.09 30.15 -6.70
N LYS A 225 -18.95 29.12 -6.83
CA LYS A 225 -20.41 29.27 -6.69
C LYS A 225 -20.86 29.34 -5.24
N ALA A 226 -20.06 28.90 -4.29
CA ALA A 226 -20.33 28.92 -2.85
C ALA A 226 -19.77 30.14 -2.12
N SER A 227 -18.96 30.95 -2.79
CA SER A 227 -18.43 32.27 -2.33
C SER A 227 -19.31 33.39 -2.87
#